data_272dd20e0d61c03fcf4e6eb1b405cfff
#
_entry.id   272dd20e0d61c03fcf4e6eb1b405cfff
#
_cell.length_a   1.000
_cell.length_b   1.000
_cell.length_c   1.000
_cell.angle_alpha   90.00
_cell.angle_beta   90.00
_cell.angle_gamma   90.00
#
_symmetry.space_group_name_H-M   'P 1'
#
loop_
_entity.id
_entity.type
_entity.pdbx_description
1 polymer ?
#
loop_
_entity_poly.entity_id
_entity_poly.type
_entity_poly.pdbx_seq_one_letter_code
_entity_poly.pdbx_strand_id
1 'polypeptide(L)'
;MSDQSQPTRSPLIRLLLVFLPLAAILVSFVLIASLDPLRGFNNGAPPVESLTVERTILDSTGIQVLVRAGGSEAMQIAQVAVDDAYWTFTQDPSGPIARGSAVWVQIPYPWVLGEAHQVALVTNTGTVFGHEIAVAVPTP
;
A
#
# COMPACT_ATOMS: atom_id res chain seq x y z
N MET A 1 -21.55 54.31 -58.36
CA MET A 1 -20.15 54.05 -57.94
C MET A 1 -20.12 54.02 -56.45
N SER A 2 -20.16 52.84 -55.88
CA SER A 2 -20.21 52.59 -54.40
C SER A 2 -18.75 52.44 -53.97
N ASP A 3 -18.25 53.42 -53.27
CA ASP A 3 -16.93 53.43 -52.69
C ASP A 3 -17.01 52.58 -51.41
N GLN A 4 -16.54 51.33 -51.51
CA GLN A 4 -16.38 50.48 -50.37
C GLN A 4 -15.02 50.77 -49.73
N SER A 5 -15.01 51.73 -48.81
CA SER A 5 -13.91 51.95 -47.92
C SER A 5 -13.77 50.77 -46.96
N GLN A 6 -12.93 49.83 -47.31
CA GLN A 6 -12.52 48.77 -46.35
C GLN A 6 -11.83 49.42 -45.15
N PRO A 7 -12.27 49.10 -43.94
CA PRO A 7 -11.55 49.57 -42.75
C PRO A 7 -10.19 48.87 -42.69
N THR A 8 -9.14 49.62 -42.93
CA THR A 8 -7.75 49.20 -42.71
C THR A 8 -7.57 48.91 -41.24
N ARG A 9 -7.74 47.65 -40.88
CA ARG A 9 -7.43 47.20 -39.52
C ARG A 9 -5.95 47.50 -39.26
N SER A 10 -5.71 48.30 -38.23
CA SER A 10 -4.36 48.73 -37.86
C SER A 10 -3.46 47.48 -37.67
N PRO A 11 -2.17 47.57 -38.06
CA PRO A 11 -1.25 46.45 -37.97
C PRO A 11 -1.18 45.88 -36.52
N LEU A 12 -1.45 46.69 -35.52
CA LEU A 12 -1.56 46.32 -34.12
C LEU A 12 -2.70 45.30 -33.86
N ILE A 13 -3.87 45.50 -34.49
CA ILE A 13 -5.01 44.57 -34.32
C ILE A 13 -4.71 43.23 -34.98
N ARG A 14 -4.02 43.20 -36.08
CA ARG A 14 -3.59 41.94 -36.74
C ARG A 14 -2.56 41.19 -35.91
N LEU A 15 -1.60 41.91 -35.35
CA LEU A 15 -0.61 41.35 -34.44
C LEU A 15 -1.28 40.76 -33.17
N LEU A 16 -2.23 41.49 -32.61
CA LEU A 16 -2.99 41.07 -31.40
C LEU A 16 -3.84 39.83 -31.68
N LEU A 17 -4.47 39.73 -32.86
CA LEU A 17 -5.27 38.58 -33.28
C LEU A 17 -4.45 37.30 -33.46
N VAL A 18 -3.16 37.44 -33.90
CA VAL A 18 -2.25 36.29 -34.06
C VAL A 18 -1.65 35.85 -32.71
N PHE A 19 -1.28 36.80 -31.85
CA PHE A 19 -0.62 36.50 -30.59
C PHE A 19 -1.61 36.13 -29.46
N LEU A 20 -2.87 36.52 -29.54
CA LEU A 20 -3.88 36.21 -28.51
C LEU A 20 -4.08 34.71 -28.33
N PRO A 21 -4.28 33.88 -29.37
CA PRO A 21 -4.41 32.43 -29.16
C PRO A 21 -3.11 31.79 -28.65
N LEU A 22 -1.95 32.29 -29.07
CA LEU A 22 -0.66 31.79 -28.58
C LEU A 22 -0.46 32.11 -27.10
N ALA A 23 -0.82 33.33 -26.68
CA ALA A 23 -0.79 33.71 -25.26
C ALA A 23 -1.77 32.89 -24.41
N ALA A 24 -2.97 32.62 -24.94
CA ALA A 24 -3.94 31.77 -24.27
C ALA A 24 -3.45 30.33 -24.07
N ILE A 25 -2.76 29.76 -25.07
CA ILE A 25 -2.16 28.42 -24.95
C ILE A 25 -1.03 28.42 -23.92
N LEU A 26 -0.17 29.43 -23.92
CA LEU A 26 0.91 29.58 -22.97
C LEU A 26 0.38 29.70 -21.53
N VAL A 27 -0.64 30.55 -21.32
CA VAL A 27 -1.28 30.70 -20.00
C VAL A 27 -1.93 29.40 -19.55
N SER A 28 -2.62 28.70 -20.44
CA SER A 28 -3.22 27.40 -20.15
C SER A 28 -2.16 26.36 -19.76
N PHE A 29 -1.04 26.34 -20.46
CA PHE A 29 0.07 25.43 -20.15
C PHE A 29 0.71 25.73 -18.79
N VAL A 30 0.91 27.01 -18.47
CA VAL A 30 1.44 27.44 -17.15
C VAL A 30 0.44 27.10 -16.03
N LEU A 31 -0.86 27.31 -16.25
CA LEU A 31 -1.89 26.92 -15.28
C LEU A 31 -1.92 25.42 -15.04
N ILE A 32 -1.87 24.60 -16.10
CA ILE A 32 -1.85 23.14 -15.98
C ILE A 32 -0.58 22.68 -15.27
N ALA A 33 0.58 23.26 -15.59
CA ALA A 33 1.83 22.95 -14.92
C ALA A 33 1.85 23.39 -13.44
N SER A 34 1.17 24.50 -13.11
CA SER A 34 1.09 25.01 -11.74
C SER A 34 0.10 24.23 -10.86
N LEU A 35 -0.93 23.64 -11.45
CA LEU A 35 -1.90 22.80 -10.74
C LEU A 35 -1.34 21.39 -10.41
N ASP A 36 -0.15 21.06 -10.94
CA ASP A 36 0.51 19.78 -10.76
C ASP A 36 -0.49 18.60 -10.88
N PRO A 37 -1.09 18.39 -12.08
CA PRO A 37 -2.09 17.35 -12.28
C PRO A 37 -1.53 15.94 -12.01
N LEU A 38 -0.21 15.82 -11.96
CA LEU A 38 0.50 14.58 -11.65
C LEU A 38 0.62 14.31 -10.15
N ARG A 39 0.29 15.27 -9.28
CA ARG A 39 0.22 15.01 -7.83
C ARG A 39 -0.81 13.94 -7.47
N GLY A 40 -1.88 13.82 -8.25
CA GLY A 40 -2.86 12.74 -8.09
C GLY A 40 -2.33 11.37 -8.53
N PHE A 41 -1.31 11.32 -9.38
CA PHE A 41 -0.65 10.08 -9.84
C PHE A 41 0.62 9.75 -9.04
N ASN A 42 1.13 10.70 -8.27
CA ASN A 42 2.14 10.49 -7.23
C ASN A 42 1.53 10.03 -5.90
N ASN A 43 0.36 9.43 -5.91
CA ASN A 43 -0.05 8.54 -4.85
C ASN A 43 0.99 7.43 -4.86
N GLY A 44 1.93 7.51 -3.93
CA GLY A 44 3.12 6.68 -3.88
C GLY A 44 2.80 5.25 -4.18
N ALA A 45 3.74 4.51 -4.73
CA ALA A 45 3.61 3.07 -4.88
C ALA A 45 2.93 2.53 -3.61
N PRO A 46 1.94 1.62 -3.72
CA PRO A 46 1.28 1.09 -2.55
C PRO A 46 2.35 0.65 -1.55
N PRO A 47 2.15 0.89 -0.26
CA PRO A 47 3.15 0.55 0.74
C PRO A 47 3.54 -0.90 0.57
N VAL A 48 4.82 -1.15 0.43
CA VAL A 48 5.34 -2.52 0.33
C VAL A 48 5.24 -3.12 1.72
N GLU A 49 4.37 -4.11 1.87
CA GLU A 49 4.27 -4.90 3.07
C GLU A 49 5.23 -6.09 2.98
N SER A 50 5.95 -6.33 4.05
CA SER A 50 6.82 -7.49 4.19
C SER A 50 6.76 -7.97 5.63
N LEU A 51 6.52 -9.26 5.81
CA LEU A 51 6.46 -9.90 7.10
C LEU A 51 7.25 -11.19 7.04
N THR A 52 8.20 -11.35 7.95
CA THR A 52 9.04 -12.54 8.04
C THR A 52 8.79 -13.26 9.35
N VAL A 53 8.54 -14.55 9.29
CA VAL A 53 8.49 -15.39 10.48
C VAL A 53 9.93 -15.77 10.88
N GLU A 54 10.35 -15.33 12.06
CA GLU A 54 11.70 -15.58 12.58
C GLU A 54 11.77 -16.83 13.48
N ARG A 55 10.67 -17.13 14.16
CA ARG A 55 10.60 -18.26 15.07
C ARG A 55 9.18 -18.77 15.20
N THR A 56 9.03 -20.07 15.36
CA THR A 56 7.77 -20.73 15.68
C THR A 56 7.96 -21.57 16.95
N ILE A 57 7.04 -21.47 17.87
CA ILE A 57 6.99 -22.27 19.10
C ILE A 57 5.66 -23.01 19.13
N LEU A 58 5.72 -24.28 19.39
CA LEU A 58 4.55 -25.16 19.58
C LEU A 58 4.56 -25.69 21.00
N ASP A 59 3.54 -25.35 21.74
CA ASP A 59 3.38 -25.80 23.11
C ASP A 59 1.91 -26.11 23.44
N SER A 60 1.62 -26.42 24.72
CA SER A 60 0.25 -26.72 25.19
C SER A 60 -0.72 -25.54 25.07
N THR A 61 -0.24 -24.32 24.86
CA THR A 61 -1.06 -23.10 24.71
C THR A 61 -1.44 -22.85 23.26
N GLY A 62 -0.77 -23.51 22.29
CA GLY A 62 -1.03 -23.40 20.87
C GLY A 62 0.21 -23.14 20.03
N ILE A 63 0.05 -22.33 18.98
CA ILE A 63 1.11 -21.92 18.07
C ILE A 63 1.51 -20.49 18.38
N GLN A 64 2.79 -20.26 18.61
CA GLN A 64 3.35 -18.91 18.76
C GLN A 64 4.31 -18.64 17.63
N VAL A 65 4.16 -17.52 16.94
CA VAL A 65 5.05 -17.10 15.86
C VAL A 65 5.64 -15.73 16.17
N LEU A 66 6.97 -15.64 16.10
CA LEU A 66 7.68 -14.36 16.14
C LEU A 66 7.78 -13.84 14.72
N VAL A 67 7.18 -12.68 14.48
CA VAL A 67 7.14 -12.08 13.15
C VAL A 67 7.80 -10.69 13.15
N ARG A 68 8.54 -10.40 12.09
CA ARG A 68 9.20 -9.10 11.90
C ARG A 68 8.63 -8.38 10.69
N ALA A 69 8.23 -7.13 10.88
CA ALA A 69 7.80 -6.24 9.82
C ALA A 69 9.02 -5.65 9.10
N GLY A 70 9.15 -5.89 7.79
CA GLY A 70 10.26 -5.40 6.96
C GLY A 70 9.84 -4.40 5.89
N GLY A 71 8.56 -4.08 5.77
CA GLY A 71 7.99 -3.23 4.72
C GLY A 71 8.41 -1.75 4.79
N SER A 72 7.81 -0.94 3.94
CA SER A 72 8.09 0.51 3.88
C SER A 72 7.45 1.30 5.01
N GLU A 73 6.35 0.80 5.57
CA GLU A 73 5.55 1.44 6.62
C GLU A 73 5.21 0.45 7.75
N ALA A 74 4.62 0.97 8.82
CA ALA A 74 4.04 0.14 9.87
C ALA A 74 2.88 -0.67 9.32
N MET A 75 2.74 -1.92 9.77
CA MET A 75 1.69 -2.83 9.32
C MET A 75 0.89 -3.35 10.52
N GLN A 76 -0.31 -3.85 10.26
CA GLN A 76 -1.17 -4.41 11.29
C GLN A 76 -1.71 -5.76 10.84
N ILE A 77 -1.59 -6.76 11.70
CA ILE A 77 -2.24 -8.05 11.51
C ILE A 77 -3.71 -7.90 11.87
N ALA A 78 -4.59 -8.14 10.91
CA ALA A 78 -6.03 -8.06 11.09
C ALA A 78 -6.67 -9.40 11.38
N GLN A 79 -6.13 -10.48 10.78
CA GLN A 79 -6.66 -11.83 10.91
C GLN A 79 -5.54 -12.86 10.88
N VAL A 80 -5.78 -13.99 11.52
CA VAL A 80 -4.94 -15.17 11.44
C VAL A 80 -5.79 -16.37 11.06
N ALA A 81 -5.30 -17.18 10.14
CA ALA A 81 -5.89 -18.47 9.80
C ALA A 81 -4.89 -19.59 10.04
N VAL A 82 -5.37 -20.74 10.47
CA VAL A 82 -4.61 -21.98 10.54
C VAL A 82 -5.39 -23.05 9.77
N ASP A 83 -4.74 -23.71 8.83
CA ASP A 83 -5.34 -24.72 7.94
C ASP A 83 -6.64 -24.22 7.31
N ASP A 84 -6.59 -23.00 6.72
CA ASP A 84 -7.69 -22.29 6.06
C ASP A 84 -8.86 -21.86 6.96
N ALA A 85 -8.77 -22.05 8.26
CA ALA A 85 -9.78 -21.60 9.22
C ALA A 85 -9.30 -20.40 10.03
N TYR A 86 -10.14 -19.38 10.17
CA TYR A 86 -9.83 -18.22 11.01
C TYR A 86 -9.84 -18.55 12.49
N TRP A 87 -8.81 -18.08 13.19
CA TRP A 87 -8.62 -18.27 14.62
C TRP A 87 -8.44 -16.94 15.33
N THR A 88 -8.86 -16.90 16.59
CA THR A 88 -8.53 -15.79 17.48
C THR A 88 -7.03 -15.80 17.75
N PHE A 89 -6.45 -14.63 17.91
CA PHE A 89 -5.03 -14.49 18.22
C PHE A 89 -4.81 -13.31 19.16
N THR A 90 -3.69 -13.31 19.83
CA THR A 90 -3.18 -12.17 20.58
C THR A 90 -1.82 -11.79 20.05
N GLN A 91 -1.49 -10.50 20.13
CA GLN A 91 -0.23 -9.96 19.67
C GLN A 91 0.46 -9.21 20.81
N ASP A 92 1.75 -9.45 20.99
CA ASP A 92 2.56 -8.79 22.01
C ASP A 92 3.85 -8.20 21.37
N PRO A 93 4.07 -6.89 21.44
CA PRO A 93 3.12 -5.85 21.84
C PRO A 93 1.91 -5.73 20.91
N SER A 94 0.76 -5.32 21.46
CA SER A 94 -0.45 -5.10 20.67
C SER A 94 -0.38 -3.85 19.79
N GLY A 95 -1.17 -3.82 18.71
CA GLY A 95 -1.28 -2.66 17.81
C GLY A 95 -0.42 -2.79 16.55
N PRO A 96 -0.22 -1.69 15.81
CA PRO A 96 0.59 -1.71 14.60
C PRO A 96 2.04 -2.12 14.86
N ILE A 97 2.60 -2.92 13.97
CA ILE A 97 3.99 -3.35 14.02
C ILE A 97 4.82 -2.32 13.28
N ALA A 98 5.68 -1.61 13.99
CA ALA A 98 6.58 -0.63 13.38
C ALA A 98 7.58 -1.33 12.45
N ARG A 99 8.00 -0.62 11.41
CA ARG A 99 9.03 -1.11 10.48
C ARG A 99 10.27 -1.59 11.23
N GLY A 100 10.73 -2.79 10.91
CA GLY A 100 11.91 -3.42 11.53
C GLY A 100 11.65 -4.03 12.90
N SER A 101 10.47 -3.82 13.49
CA SER A 101 10.11 -4.39 14.78
C SER A 101 9.60 -5.83 14.65
N ALA A 102 9.79 -6.61 15.71
CA ALA A 102 9.27 -7.96 15.82
C ALA A 102 8.22 -8.03 16.94
N VAL A 103 7.20 -8.85 16.73
CA VAL A 103 6.14 -9.10 17.70
C VAL A 103 5.83 -10.60 17.77
N TRP A 104 5.36 -11.04 18.93
CA TRP A 104 4.82 -12.37 19.09
C TRP A 104 3.34 -12.40 18.73
N VAL A 105 2.96 -13.37 17.93
CA VAL A 105 1.56 -13.69 17.64
C VAL A 105 1.26 -15.04 18.25
N GLN A 106 0.33 -15.08 19.19
CA GLN A 106 -0.09 -16.31 19.87
C GLN A 106 -1.47 -16.72 19.36
N ILE A 107 -1.56 -17.97 18.91
CA ILE A 107 -2.75 -18.56 18.32
C ILE A 107 -3.12 -19.79 19.17
N PRO A 108 -4.25 -19.80 19.89
CA PRO A 108 -4.66 -20.92 20.72
C PRO A 108 -5.21 -22.07 19.88
N TYR A 109 -4.42 -22.53 18.93
CA TYR A 109 -4.78 -23.61 18.01
C TYR A 109 -4.37 -24.97 18.58
N PRO A 110 -5.27 -25.97 18.62
CA PRO A 110 -4.97 -27.32 19.11
C PRO A 110 -4.23 -28.12 18.03
N TRP A 111 -2.96 -27.80 17.83
CA TRP A 111 -2.12 -28.51 16.85
C TRP A 111 -1.90 -29.98 17.22
N VAL A 112 -1.69 -30.82 16.22
CA VAL A 112 -1.51 -32.26 16.38
C VAL A 112 -0.07 -32.67 16.11
N LEU A 113 0.47 -33.48 17.02
CA LEU A 113 1.86 -33.95 16.89
C LEU A 113 2.08 -34.72 15.59
N GLY A 114 3.11 -34.32 14.84
CA GLY A 114 3.51 -34.95 13.59
C GLY A 114 2.74 -34.48 12.35
N GLU A 115 1.68 -33.69 12.52
CA GLU A 115 0.93 -33.13 11.38
C GLU A 115 1.58 -31.86 10.83
N ALA A 116 1.31 -31.57 9.57
CA ALA A 116 1.66 -30.32 8.96
C ALA A 116 0.55 -29.30 9.21
N HIS A 117 0.93 -28.06 9.48
CA HIS A 117 -0.03 -26.94 9.65
C HIS A 117 0.42 -25.74 8.83
N GLN A 118 -0.53 -25.02 8.27
CA GLN A 118 -0.28 -23.77 7.55
C GLN A 118 -0.87 -22.59 8.32
N VAL A 119 -0.01 -21.66 8.70
CA VAL A 119 -0.41 -20.41 9.33
C VAL A 119 -0.44 -19.30 8.29
N ALA A 120 -1.54 -18.59 8.18
CA ALA A 120 -1.68 -17.42 7.32
C ALA A 120 -1.96 -16.18 8.17
N LEU A 121 -1.12 -15.17 8.02
CA LEU A 121 -1.25 -13.87 8.66
C LEU A 121 -1.78 -12.88 7.64
N VAL A 122 -2.95 -12.30 7.89
CA VAL A 122 -3.61 -11.36 6.99
C VAL A 122 -3.51 -9.97 7.57
N THR A 123 -2.99 -9.03 6.78
CA THR A 123 -2.88 -7.64 7.20
C THR A 123 -4.20 -6.87 6.99
N ASN A 124 -4.29 -5.68 7.56
CA ASN A 124 -5.44 -4.79 7.39
C ASN A 124 -5.63 -4.31 5.94
N THR A 125 -4.61 -4.43 5.08
CA THR A 125 -4.69 -4.15 3.65
C THR A 125 -5.15 -5.35 2.83
N GLY A 126 -5.25 -6.55 3.46
CA GLY A 126 -5.62 -7.81 2.82
C GLY A 126 -4.45 -8.62 2.28
N THR A 127 -3.20 -8.19 2.51
CA THR A 127 -2.03 -8.99 2.13
C THR A 127 -1.92 -10.22 3.04
N VAL A 128 -1.63 -11.38 2.43
CA VAL A 128 -1.53 -12.67 3.13
C VAL A 128 -0.09 -13.13 3.16
N PHE A 129 0.41 -13.43 4.36
CA PHE A 129 1.73 -14.01 4.58
C PHE A 129 1.57 -15.43 5.13
N GLY A 130 1.92 -16.42 4.32
CA GLY A 130 1.86 -17.84 4.68
C GLY A 130 3.14 -18.30 5.37
N HIS A 131 2.98 -19.17 6.37
CA HIS A 131 4.08 -19.88 7.03
C HIS A 131 3.68 -21.35 7.23
N GLU A 132 4.50 -22.27 6.71
CA GLU A 132 4.28 -23.69 6.81
C GLU A 132 5.04 -24.28 8.01
N ILE A 133 4.36 -25.06 8.82
CA ILE A 133 4.92 -25.95 9.84
C ILE A 133 4.85 -27.36 9.28
N ALA A 134 5.92 -27.81 8.65
CA ALA A 134 5.93 -29.07 7.92
C ALA A 134 5.70 -30.30 8.82
N VAL A 135 6.19 -30.26 10.05
CA VAL A 135 5.98 -31.30 11.07
C VAL A 135 5.83 -30.61 12.43
N ALA A 136 4.65 -30.72 13.03
CA ALA A 136 4.40 -30.16 14.33
C ALA A 136 5.06 -31.00 15.42
N VAL A 137 6.05 -30.44 16.10
CA VAL A 137 6.73 -31.03 17.26
C VAL A 137 6.80 -30.00 18.38
N PRO A 138 6.68 -30.42 19.65
CA PRO A 138 6.82 -29.50 20.77
C PRO A 138 8.18 -28.80 20.71
N THR A 139 8.17 -27.53 20.92
CA THR A 139 9.42 -26.75 21.06
C THR A 139 9.88 -26.85 22.52
N PRO A 140 11.10 -27.31 22.76
CA PRO A 140 11.62 -27.44 24.15
C PRO A 140 11.77 -26.08 24.84
#